data_e4f3b6677734db06ed70a20c066e8b63
#
_entry.id   e4f3b6677734db06ed70a20c066e8b63
#
_cell.length_a   1.000
_cell.length_b   1.000
_cell.length_c   1.000
_cell.angle_alpha   90.00
_cell.angle_beta   90.00
_cell.angle_gamma   90.00
#
_symmetry.space_group_name_H-M   'P 1'
#
loop_
_entity.id
_entity.type
_entity.pdbx_description
1 polymer ?
#
loop_
_entity_poly.entity_id
_entity_poly.type
_entity_poly.pdbx_seq_one_letter_code
_entity_poly.pdbx_strand_id
1 'polypeptide(L)'
;VSLSIIGFLTILIIVVLLISNKVTPIVAMVLVPLIGALIAGFGFSEIGDFFTEGALTVIEVAIMFIFAILFFGVMQDAGLFDPLIQNMIRLTRGNVITVSIGTVFVAAIAHLDGSGASTFLITIPALLPLYKHLKMNPYLLLLLIGGSASIMNMVPWAGPLGRTASVLNMDVTELWRPLIPIQISGLVLMIALAAFLGVMEKRRISKHYGLVSAKESAAAIERINGDSSSAKDEESLTRPKLLWVNAILFLAVIGVLVWGIIPAGFAFMIGLSIALPLNYPNMKQQSERIRSHAPGALMMATIILAAGSFLGILTGTGMLNSIAEDLVTIIPAFIAPYLHLIIGFFGVPFDLLLSTDAYYFALLPVVDQIATGFGIESLSTAYSMVIGNIVGTFVSPFSPALWLALGLAGLEMGKHIRYSLLWMWGLSIVLLIIAVLIGVIAV
;
A
#
# COMPACT_ATOMS: atom_id res chain seq x y z
N VAL A 1 -0.62 -33.72 20.40
CA VAL A 1 -1.39 -32.54 19.93
C VAL A 1 -1.46 -32.65 18.42
N SER A 2 -2.64 -32.45 17.82
CA SER A 2 -2.73 -32.53 16.35
C SER A 2 -1.92 -31.41 15.69
N LEU A 3 -1.36 -31.67 14.53
CA LEU A 3 -0.54 -30.72 13.79
C LEU A 3 -1.35 -29.45 13.44
N SER A 4 -2.64 -29.61 13.18
CA SER A 4 -3.60 -28.52 12.95
C SER A 4 -3.72 -27.59 14.16
N ILE A 5 -3.82 -28.13 15.38
CA ILE A 5 -3.92 -27.31 16.60
C ILE A 5 -2.62 -26.51 16.81
N ILE A 6 -1.45 -27.13 16.61
CA ILE A 6 -0.17 -26.43 16.74
C ILE A 6 -0.08 -25.32 15.69
N GLY A 7 -0.41 -25.61 14.45
CA GLY A 7 -0.41 -24.61 13.36
C GLY A 7 -1.38 -23.47 13.61
N PHE A 8 -2.62 -23.77 14.03
CA PHE A 8 -3.61 -22.75 14.37
C PHE A 8 -3.16 -21.84 15.52
N LEU A 9 -2.60 -22.43 16.59
CA LEU A 9 -2.04 -21.66 17.70
C LEU A 9 -0.84 -20.81 17.28
N THR A 10 0.01 -21.34 16.38
CA THR A 10 1.14 -20.58 15.79
C THR A 10 0.62 -19.33 15.07
N ILE A 11 -0.35 -19.47 14.19
CA ILE A 11 -0.95 -18.35 13.47
C ILE A 11 -1.64 -17.39 14.45
N LEU A 12 -2.43 -17.90 15.39
CA LEU A 12 -3.14 -17.07 16.37
C LEU A 12 -2.17 -16.24 17.23
N ILE A 13 -1.07 -16.85 17.71
CA ILE A 13 -0.06 -16.14 18.48
C ILE A 13 0.60 -15.04 17.65
N ILE A 14 0.94 -15.30 16.38
CA ILE A 14 1.50 -14.29 15.48
C ILE A 14 0.51 -13.12 15.33
N VAL A 15 -0.76 -13.40 15.04
CA VAL A 15 -1.80 -12.37 14.91
C VAL A 15 -1.92 -11.53 16.17
N VAL A 16 -1.98 -12.17 17.35
CA VAL A 16 -2.08 -11.47 18.64
C VAL A 16 -0.83 -10.61 18.91
N LEU A 17 0.37 -11.12 18.60
CA LEU A 17 1.62 -10.35 18.77
C LEU A 17 1.66 -9.14 17.83
N LEU A 18 1.25 -9.30 16.57
CA LEU A 18 1.20 -8.21 15.59
C LEU A 18 0.16 -7.14 15.97
N ILE A 19 -1.03 -7.55 16.41
CA ILE A 19 -2.07 -6.63 16.91
C ILE A 19 -1.59 -5.86 18.15
N SER A 20 -0.90 -6.54 19.06
CA SER A 20 -0.44 -5.93 20.31
C SER A 20 0.65 -4.88 20.13
N ASN A 21 1.28 -4.81 18.95
CA ASN A 21 2.43 -3.94 18.64
C ASN A 21 3.61 -4.06 19.62
N LYS A 22 3.73 -5.21 20.33
CA LYS A 22 4.79 -5.43 21.31
C LYS A 22 6.09 -5.95 20.70
N VAL A 23 6.00 -6.54 19.52
CA VAL A 23 7.14 -7.08 18.76
C VAL A 23 7.05 -6.68 17.30
N THR A 24 8.19 -6.63 16.64
CA THR A 24 8.21 -6.38 15.17
C THR A 24 7.68 -7.59 14.41
N PRO A 25 7.15 -7.41 13.18
CA PRO A 25 6.72 -8.52 12.33
C PRO A 25 7.81 -9.59 12.16
N ILE A 26 9.07 -9.18 12.04
CA ILE A 26 10.22 -10.09 11.89
C ILE A 26 10.31 -11.06 13.07
N VAL A 27 10.20 -10.54 14.31
CA VAL A 27 10.28 -11.37 15.52
C VAL A 27 9.12 -12.37 15.57
N ALA A 28 7.90 -11.92 15.31
CA ALA A 28 6.72 -12.79 15.31
C ALA A 28 6.80 -13.89 14.25
N MET A 29 7.15 -13.54 13.02
CA MET A 29 7.18 -14.46 11.87
C MET A 29 8.39 -15.41 11.85
N VAL A 30 9.40 -15.20 12.67
CA VAL A 30 10.56 -16.11 12.77
C VAL A 30 10.47 -16.97 14.02
N LEU A 31 10.31 -16.36 15.22
CA LEU A 31 10.38 -17.12 16.47
C LEU A 31 9.15 -17.99 16.73
N VAL A 32 7.95 -17.52 16.40
CA VAL A 32 6.73 -18.27 16.72
C VAL A 32 6.62 -19.55 15.90
N PRO A 33 6.80 -19.52 14.54
CA PRO A 33 6.75 -20.75 13.76
C PRO A 33 7.92 -21.70 14.08
N LEU A 34 9.12 -21.20 14.41
CA LEU A 34 10.22 -22.01 14.89
C LEU A 34 9.83 -22.82 16.14
N ILE A 35 9.25 -22.14 17.15
CA ILE A 35 8.79 -22.79 18.38
C ILE A 35 7.66 -23.78 18.06
N GLY A 36 6.71 -23.41 17.20
CA GLY A 36 5.63 -24.29 16.75
C GLY A 36 6.14 -25.58 16.10
N ALA A 37 7.12 -25.47 15.20
CA ALA A 37 7.74 -26.61 14.52
C ALA A 37 8.49 -27.52 15.50
N LEU A 38 9.23 -26.95 16.46
CA LEU A 38 9.90 -27.72 17.52
C LEU A 38 8.90 -28.48 18.40
N ILE A 39 7.78 -27.87 18.76
CA ILE A 39 6.69 -28.52 19.54
C ILE A 39 6.04 -29.62 18.70
N ALA A 40 5.94 -29.47 17.37
CA ALA A 40 5.45 -30.49 16.46
C ALA A 40 6.41 -31.67 16.27
N GLY A 41 7.66 -31.58 16.77
CA GLY A 41 8.65 -32.65 16.78
C GLY A 41 9.67 -32.58 15.65
N PHE A 42 9.71 -31.50 14.86
CA PHE A 42 10.71 -31.31 13.80
C PHE A 42 12.07 -30.91 14.37
N GLY A 43 13.15 -31.42 13.79
CA GLY A 43 14.52 -31.09 14.17
C GLY A 43 14.99 -29.77 13.55
N PHE A 44 16.04 -29.17 14.12
CA PHE A 44 16.60 -27.90 13.60
C PHE A 44 17.08 -28.00 12.14
N SER A 45 17.57 -29.17 11.72
CA SER A 45 18.01 -29.37 10.33
C SER A 45 16.84 -29.27 9.37
N GLU A 46 15.75 -30.00 9.64
CA GLU A 46 14.52 -30.00 8.83
C GLU A 46 13.89 -28.58 8.78
N ILE A 47 13.84 -27.90 9.93
CA ILE A 47 13.34 -26.53 10.00
C ILE A 47 14.24 -25.59 9.19
N GLY A 48 15.55 -25.81 9.19
CA GLY A 48 16.52 -25.07 8.37
C GLY A 48 16.26 -25.25 6.86
N ASP A 49 15.89 -26.45 6.42
CA ASP A 49 15.52 -26.74 5.04
C ASP A 49 14.21 -26.01 4.67
N PHE A 50 13.17 -26.10 5.50
CA PHE A 50 11.91 -25.38 5.31
C PHE A 50 12.11 -23.86 5.26
N PHE A 51 12.97 -23.31 6.13
CA PHE A 51 13.37 -21.90 6.09
C PHE A 51 14.01 -21.55 4.73
N THR A 52 14.93 -22.35 4.26
CA THR A 52 15.67 -22.09 3.02
C THR A 52 14.72 -22.09 1.82
N GLU A 53 13.84 -23.10 1.72
CA GLU A 53 12.82 -23.16 0.69
C GLU A 53 11.91 -21.94 0.71
N GLY A 54 11.38 -21.58 1.89
CA GLY A 54 10.51 -20.43 2.05
C GLY A 54 11.21 -19.08 1.74
N ALA A 55 12.48 -18.93 2.10
CA ALA A 55 13.24 -17.72 1.77
C ALA A 55 13.46 -17.59 0.24
N LEU A 56 13.74 -18.72 -0.44
CA LEU A 56 13.93 -18.72 -1.90
C LEU A 56 12.65 -18.35 -2.66
N THR A 57 11.48 -18.72 -2.17
CA THR A 57 10.21 -18.35 -2.84
C THR A 57 9.94 -16.84 -2.86
N VAL A 58 10.45 -16.09 -1.89
CA VAL A 58 10.18 -14.65 -1.75
C VAL A 58 11.34 -13.75 -2.14
N ILE A 59 12.49 -14.31 -2.54
CA ILE A 59 13.72 -13.54 -2.78
C ILE A 59 13.57 -12.53 -3.92
N GLU A 60 12.85 -12.86 -4.97
CA GLU A 60 12.59 -11.95 -6.11
C GLU A 60 11.79 -10.72 -5.68
N VAL A 61 10.78 -10.94 -4.83
CA VAL A 61 9.97 -9.85 -4.26
C VAL A 61 10.83 -8.97 -3.34
N ALA A 62 11.69 -9.55 -2.51
CA ALA A 62 12.61 -8.79 -1.65
C ALA A 62 13.59 -7.93 -2.47
N ILE A 63 14.17 -8.49 -3.53
CA ILE A 63 15.04 -7.75 -4.48
C ILE A 63 14.27 -6.61 -5.13
N MET A 64 13.05 -6.87 -5.60
CA MET A 64 12.21 -5.84 -6.20
C MET A 64 11.99 -4.66 -5.23
N PHE A 65 11.64 -4.91 -3.98
CA PHE A 65 11.42 -3.84 -3.01
C PHE A 65 12.68 -3.01 -2.75
N ILE A 66 13.85 -3.65 -2.64
CA ILE A 66 15.11 -2.93 -2.45
C ILE A 66 15.32 -1.92 -3.59
N PHE A 67 15.28 -2.39 -4.82
CA PHE A 67 15.60 -1.54 -5.96
C PHE A 67 14.48 -0.58 -6.35
N ALA A 68 13.21 -0.95 -6.14
CA ALA A 68 12.08 -0.05 -6.35
C ALA A 68 12.15 1.15 -5.40
N ILE A 69 12.31 0.91 -4.09
CA ILE A 69 12.36 1.99 -3.09
C ILE A 69 13.54 2.93 -3.36
N LEU A 70 14.70 2.38 -3.70
CA LEU A 70 15.87 3.20 -4.06
C LEU A 70 15.63 4.01 -5.35
N PHE A 71 15.06 3.40 -6.39
CA PHE A 71 14.77 4.05 -7.66
C PHE A 71 13.78 5.21 -7.50
N PHE A 72 12.64 4.95 -6.85
CA PHE A 72 11.63 5.99 -6.61
C PHE A 72 12.16 7.10 -5.71
N GLY A 73 12.93 6.75 -4.67
CA GLY A 73 13.57 7.73 -3.80
C GLY A 73 14.53 8.66 -4.56
N VAL A 74 15.36 8.12 -5.44
CA VAL A 74 16.27 8.90 -6.30
C VAL A 74 15.48 9.79 -7.28
N MET A 75 14.37 9.30 -7.87
CA MET A 75 13.52 10.08 -8.75
C MET A 75 12.80 11.22 -8.00
N GLN A 76 12.36 10.96 -6.77
CA GLN A 76 11.74 11.95 -5.90
C GLN A 76 12.76 13.04 -5.52
N ASP A 77 13.94 12.68 -5.07
CA ASP A 77 15.03 13.61 -4.75
C ASP A 77 15.43 14.49 -5.96
N ALA A 78 15.38 13.91 -7.17
CA ALA A 78 15.62 14.65 -8.41
C ALA A 78 14.48 15.63 -8.78
N GLY A 79 13.35 15.62 -8.06
CA GLY A 79 12.22 16.52 -8.26
C GLY A 79 11.32 16.12 -9.44
N LEU A 80 11.27 14.82 -9.80
CA LEU A 80 10.45 14.35 -10.94
C LEU A 80 8.97 14.68 -10.78
N PHE A 81 8.45 14.59 -9.55
CA PHE A 81 7.00 14.74 -9.29
C PHE A 81 6.60 16.17 -8.94
N ASP A 82 7.53 17.05 -8.56
CA ASP A 82 7.26 18.41 -8.09
C ASP A 82 6.46 19.27 -9.06
N PRO A 83 6.79 19.33 -10.37
CA PRO A 83 6.03 20.16 -11.31
C PRO A 83 4.60 19.67 -11.52
N LEU A 84 4.37 18.34 -11.45
CA LEU A 84 3.04 17.76 -11.57
C LEU A 84 2.18 18.18 -10.38
N ILE A 85 2.72 18.04 -9.16
CA ILE A 85 2.05 18.40 -7.91
C ILE A 85 1.72 19.91 -7.88
N GLN A 86 2.71 20.78 -8.19
CA GLN A 86 2.52 22.21 -8.20
C GLN A 86 1.48 22.66 -9.25
N ASN A 87 1.53 22.10 -10.46
CA ASN A 87 0.56 22.43 -11.51
C ASN A 87 -0.86 21.99 -11.13
N MET A 88 -1.01 20.81 -10.51
CA MET A 88 -2.32 20.35 -10.03
C MET A 88 -2.89 21.30 -8.98
N ILE A 89 -2.08 21.77 -8.01
CA ILE A 89 -2.52 22.75 -7.00
C ILE A 89 -2.95 24.05 -7.67
N ARG A 90 -2.19 24.56 -8.64
CA ARG A 90 -2.55 25.81 -9.37
C ARG A 90 -3.84 25.67 -10.16
N LEU A 91 -4.10 24.53 -10.78
CA LEU A 91 -5.32 24.26 -11.56
C LEU A 91 -6.60 24.28 -10.72
N THR A 92 -6.51 24.08 -9.41
CA THR A 92 -7.69 24.08 -8.52
C THR A 92 -8.38 25.45 -8.39
N ARG A 93 -7.67 26.54 -8.66
CA ARG A 93 -8.16 27.93 -8.58
C ARG A 93 -8.90 28.27 -7.27
N GLY A 94 -8.66 27.53 -6.19
CA GLY A 94 -9.30 27.75 -4.88
C GLY A 94 -10.80 27.43 -4.81
N ASN A 95 -11.37 26.72 -5.77
CA ASN A 95 -12.74 26.25 -5.66
C ASN A 95 -12.75 24.94 -4.85
N VAL A 96 -13.62 24.82 -3.85
CA VAL A 96 -13.73 23.68 -2.93
C VAL A 96 -13.84 22.34 -3.67
N ILE A 97 -14.62 22.27 -4.75
CA ILE A 97 -14.82 21.03 -5.53
C ILE A 97 -13.53 20.68 -6.29
N THR A 98 -12.93 21.64 -6.99
CA THR A 98 -11.70 21.41 -7.74
C THR A 98 -10.50 21.15 -6.84
N VAL A 99 -10.46 21.73 -5.63
CA VAL A 99 -9.46 21.41 -4.59
C VAL A 99 -9.61 19.97 -4.13
N SER A 100 -10.85 19.49 -3.88
CA SER A 100 -11.09 18.10 -3.50
C SER A 100 -10.63 17.13 -4.60
N ILE A 101 -10.97 17.40 -5.86
CA ILE A 101 -10.53 16.59 -7.01
C ILE A 101 -9.00 16.67 -7.17
N GLY A 102 -8.42 17.85 -7.09
CA GLY A 102 -6.97 18.07 -7.17
C GLY A 102 -6.20 17.31 -6.08
N THR A 103 -6.77 17.20 -4.89
CA THR A 103 -6.20 16.40 -3.78
C THR A 103 -6.04 14.93 -4.19
N VAL A 104 -7.02 14.34 -4.89
CA VAL A 104 -6.95 12.95 -5.39
C VAL A 104 -5.78 12.77 -6.35
N PHE A 105 -5.64 13.69 -7.32
CA PHE A 105 -4.55 13.63 -8.29
C PHE A 105 -3.18 13.83 -7.65
N VAL A 106 -3.04 14.84 -6.78
CA VAL A 106 -1.78 15.10 -6.07
C VAL A 106 -1.38 13.89 -5.22
N ALA A 107 -2.32 13.28 -4.51
CA ALA A 107 -2.07 12.10 -3.69
C ALA A 107 -1.70 10.87 -4.54
N ALA A 108 -2.40 10.63 -5.65
CA ALA A 108 -2.09 9.53 -6.55
C ALA A 108 -0.68 9.66 -7.15
N ILE A 109 -0.28 10.87 -7.57
CA ILE A 109 1.06 11.15 -8.10
C ILE A 109 2.11 10.99 -6.99
N ALA A 110 1.87 11.57 -5.81
CA ALA A 110 2.81 11.49 -4.69
C ALA A 110 3.00 10.06 -4.18
N HIS A 111 2.01 9.18 -4.38
CA HIS A 111 2.07 7.77 -3.96
C HIS A 111 2.67 6.82 -5.02
N LEU A 112 3.18 7.31 -6.12
CA LEU A 112 3.82 6.47 -7.15
C LEU A 112 5.04 5.71 -6.63
N ASP A 113 5.67 6.19 -5.57
CA ASP A 113 6.77 5.50 -4.88
C ASP A 113 6.31 4.31 -4.00
N GLY A 114 5.02 4.12 -3.82
CA GLY A 114 4.43 3.08 -2.97
C GLY A 114 4.60 3.33 -1.46
N SER A 115 5.05 4.54 -1.05
CA SER A 115 5.32 4.89 0.35
C SER A 115 4.26 5.84 0.89
N GLY A 116 3.49 5.38 1.90
CA GLY A 116 2.52 6.25 2.57
C GLY A 116 3.17 7.41 3.33
N ALA A 117 4.36 7.21 3.89
CA ALA A 117 5.05 8.24 4.65
C ALA A 117 5.46 9.42 3.76
N SER A 118 6.11 9.17 2.62
CA SER A 118 6.47 10.22 1.65
C SER A 118 5.24 10.91 1.09
N THR A 119 4.20 10.15 0.75
CA THR A 119 2.92 10.71 0.28
C THR A 119 2.39 11.76 1.25
N PHE A 120 2.28 11.44 2.53
CA PHE A 120 1.73 12.38 3.52
C PHE A 120 2.67 13.54 3.84
N LEU A 121 3.99 13.32 3.87
CA LEU A 121 4.99 14.38 4.05
C LEU A 121 4.95 15.43 2.93
N ILE A 122 4.65 15.02 1.72
CA ILE A 122 4.55 15.92 0.56
C ILE A 122 3.16 16.59 0.51
N THR A 123 2.10 15.80 0.62
CA THR A 123 0.75 16.28 0.31
C THR A 123 0.13 17.10 1.42
N ILE A 124 0.34 16.76 2.69
CA ILE A 124 -0.30 17.47 3.81
C ILE A 124 0.24 18.89 3.97
N PRO A 125 1.56 19.15 4.03
CA PRO A 125 2.07 20.52 4.09
C PRO A 125 1.66 21.36 2.89
N ALA A 126 1.56 20.78 1.70
CA ALA A 126 1.19 21.47 0.48
C ALA A 126 -0.31 21.86 0.44
N LEU A 127 -1.20 21.01 0.94
CA LEU A 127 -2.66 21.16 0.77
C LEU A 127 -3.38 21.63 2.03
N LEU A 128 -2.90 21.31 3.24
CA LEU A 128 -3.57 21.65 4.49
C LEU A 128 -3.77 23.17 4.69
N PRO A 129 -2.80 24.07 4.35
CA PRO A 129 -3.00 25.50 4.42
C PRO A 129 -4.17 25.96 3.52
N LEU A 130 -4.29 25.39 2.31
CA LEU A 130 -5.37 25.67 1.39
C LEU A 130 -6.74 25.22 1.95
N TYR A 131 -6.80 24.02 2.54
CA TYR A 131 -8.01 23.52 3.20
C TYR A 131 -8.44 24.43 4.36
N LYS A 132 -7.50 24.87 5.21
CA LYS A 132 -7.76 25.78 6.32
C LYS A 132 -8.27 27.14 5.82
N HIS A 133 -7.63 27.70 4.78
CA HIS A 133 -8.04 28.98 4.19
C HIS A 133 -9.46 28.92 3.62
N LEU A 134 -9.79 27.83 2.92
CA LEU A 134 -11.12 27.61 2.34
C LEU A 134 -12.15 27.13 3.37
N LYS A 135 -11.81 27.02 4.66
CA LYS A 135 -12.69 26.49 5.74
C LYS A 135 -13.16 25.06 5.48
N MET A 136 -12.40 24.30 4.68
CA MET A 136 -12.68 22.88 4.39
C MET A 136 -12.34 22.01 5.60
N ASN A 137 -13.07 20.89 5.74
CA ASN A 137 -12.82 19.91 6.80
C ASN A 137 -11.46 19.20 6.56
N PRO A 138 -10.51 19.26 7.49
CA PRO A 138 -9.21 18.59 7.31
C PRO A 138 -9.32 17.05 7.34
N TYR A 139 -10.38 16.47 7.88
CA TYR A 139 -10.64 15.01 7.75
C TYR A 139 -10.99 14.62 6.31
N LEU A 140 -11.61 15.52 5.52
CA LEU A 140 -11.81 15.32 4.09
C LEU A 140 -10.46 15.26 3.35
N LEU A 141 -9.50 16.11 3.73
CA LEU A 141 -8.15 16.05 3.16
C LEU A 141 -7.53 14.66 3.36
N LEU A 142 -7.53 14.14 4.60
CA LEU A 142 -6.96 12.83 4.90
C LEU A 142 -7.72 11.69 4.22
N LEU A 143 -9.05 11.76 4.13
CA LEU A 143 -9.86 10.79 3.40
C LEU A 143 -9.43 10.71 1.92
N LEU A 144 -9.29 11.86 1.27
CA LEU A 144 -8.99 11.90 -0.16
C LEU A 144 -7.53 11.51 -0.45
N ILE A 145 -6.57 11.94 0.39
CA ILE A 145 -5.18 11.50 0.26
C ILE A 145 -5.09 10.00 0.53
N GLY A 146 -5.62 9.55 1.67
CA GLY A 146 -5.56 8.14 2.09
C GLY A 146 -6.23 7.21 1.10
N GLY A 147 -7.44 7.56 0.60
CA GLY A 147 -8.15 6.75 -0.39
C GLY A 147 -7.42 6.65 -1.72
N SER A 148 -6.88 7.77 -2.23
CA SER A 148 -6.08 7.74 -3.47
C SER A 148 -4.80 6.93 -3.30
N ALA A 149 -4.08 7.13 -2.20
CA ALA A 149 -2.88 6.38 -1.89
C ALA A 149 -3.16 4.88 -1.71
N SER A 150 -4.27 4.53 -1.07
CA SER A 150 -4.71 3.14 -0.90
C SER A 150 -4.97 2.45 -2.24
N ILE A 151 -5.60 3.11 -3.19
CA ILE A 151 -5.79 2.56 -4.54
C ILE A 151 -4.44 2.43 -5.27
N MET A 152 -3.57 3.42 -5.12
CA MET A 152 -2.22 3.34 -5.68
C MET A 152 -1.35 2.25 -5.05
N ASN A 153 -1.66 1.76 -3.85
CA ASN A 153 -1.02 0.58 -3.25
C ASN A 153 -1.23 -0.74 -4.04
N MET A 154 -2.08 -0.75 -5.07
CA MET A 154 -2.21 -1.89 -5.98
C MET A 154 -1.02 -2.03 -6.95
N VAL A 155 -0.01 -1.15 -6.93
CA VAL A 155 1.18 -1.30 -7.77
C VAL A 155 2.11 -2.41 -7.25
N PRO A 156 2.90 -3.06 -8.12
CA PRO A 156 3.74 -4.21 -7.73
C PRO A 156 4.72 -3.92 -6.60
N TRP A 157 5.28 -2.73 -6.59
CA TRP A 157 6.27 -2.27 -5.61
C TRP A 157 5.65 -1.69 -4.33
N ALA A 158 4.34 -1.76 -4.16
CA ALA A 158 3.69 -1.40 -2.91
C ALA A 158 3.51 -2.63 -2.00
N GLY A 159 3.48 -2.35 -0.70
CA GLY A 159 3.50 -3.39 0.33
C GLY A 159 2.47 -4.50 0.20
N PRO A 160 1.17 -4.22 0.00
CA PRO A 160 0.14 -5.25 -0.04
C PRO A 160 0.32 -6.28 -1.14
N LEU A 161 0.60 -5.82 -2.38
CA LEU A 161 0.69 -6.71 -3.53
C LEU A 161 1.94 -7.60 -3.47
N GLY A 162 3.07 -7.04 -3.01
CA GLY A 162 4.28 -7.83 -2.81
C GLY A 162 4.12 -8.91 -1.74
N ARG A 163 3.37 -8.63 -0.65
CA ARG A 163 3.03 -9.64 0.37
C ARG A 163 2.19 -10.77 -0.22
N THR A 164 1.16 -10.43 -0.99
CA THR A 164 0.30 -11.39 -1.67
C THR A 164 1.10 -12.27 -2.63
N ALA A 165 1.96 -11.68 -3.45
CA ALA A 165 2.83 -12.40 -4.36
C ALA A 165 3.77 -13.38 -3.62
N SER A 166 4.33 -12.93 -2.49
CA SER A 166 5.19 -13.77 -1.64
C SER A 166 4.45 -14.95 -1.04
N VAL A 167 3.20 -14.76 -0.60
CA VAL A 167 2.37 -15.82 0.00
C VAL A 167 1.99 -16.87 -1.03
N LEU A 168 1.63 -16.45 -2.24
CA LEU A 168 1.16 -17.34 -3.29
C LEU A 168 2.28 -17.86 -4.19
N ASN A 169 3.53 -17.49 -3.91
CA ASN A 169 4.70 -17.83 -4.73
C ASN A 169 4.49 -17.49 -6.22
N MET A 170 4.04 -16.28 -6.50
CA MET A 170 3.71 -15.79 -7.82
C MET A 170 4.56 -14.56 -8.21
N ASP A 171 4.76 -14.37 -9.51
CA ASP A 171 5.35 -13.12 -10.00
C ASP A 171 4.42 -11.94 -9.69
N VAL A 172 4.98 -10.91 -9.05
CA VAL A 172 4.20 -9.75 -8.61
C VAL A 172 3.64 -8.94 -9.78
N THR A 173 4.30 -8.95 -10.93
CA THR A 173 3.87 -8.24 -12.13
C THR A 173 2.70 -8.98 -12.81
N GLU A 174 2.75 -10.32 -12.82
CA GLU A 174 1.64 -11.14 -13.30
C GLU A 174 0.40 -10.95 -12.43
N LEU A 175 0.58 -10.91 -11.11
CA LEU A 175 -0.49 -10.61 -10.15
C LEU A 175 -1.07 -9.21 -10.37
N TRP A 176 -0.25 -8.22 -10.75
CA TRP A 176 -0.70 -6.83 -10.91
C TRP A 176 -1.50 -6.57 -12.18
N ARG A 177 -1.13 -7.19 -13.31
CA ARG A 177 -1.74 -6.86 -14.62
C ARG A 177 -3.26 -6.89 -14.63
N PRO A 178 -3.93 -7.93 -14.08
CA PRO A 178 -5.39 -7.96 -13.99
C PRO A 178 -5.98 -6.90 -13.05
N LEU A 179 -5.19 -6.36 -12.11
CA LEU A 179 -5.61 -5.29 -11.21
C LEU A 179 -5.55 -3.88 -11.85
N ILE A 180 -4.86 -3.69 -12.97
CA ILE A 180 -4.76 -2.38 -13.63
C ILE A 180 -6.14 -1.77 -13.95
N PRO A 181 -7.11 -2.49 -14.55
CA PRO A 181 -8.46 -1.96 -14.75
C PRO A 181 -9.18 -1.61 -13.46
N ILE A 182 -8.96 -2.39 -12.39
CA ILE A 182 -9.54 -2.13 -11.05
C ILE A 182 -8.93 -0.86 -10.46
N GLN A 183 -7.62 -0.69 -10.56
CA GLN A 183 -6.90 0.49 -10.09
C GLN A 183 -7.37 1.77 -10.79
N ILE A 184 -7.55 1.71 -12.13
CA ILE A 184 -8.10 2.82 -12.92
C ILE A 184 -9.54 3.11 -12.47
N SER A 185 -10.38 2.09 -12.33
CA SER A 185 -11.75 2.23 -11.83
C SER A 185 -11.80 2.85 -10.44
N GLY A 186 -10.88 2.44 -9.56
CA GLY A 186 -10.73 3.00 -8.22
C GLY A 186 -10.39 4.49 -8.23
N LEU A 187 -9.46 4.92 -9.08
CA LEU A 187 -9.12 6.33 -9.23
C LEU A 187 -10.30 7.14 -9.78
N VAL A 188 -11.03 6.62 -10.77
CA VAL A 188 -12.24 7.27 -11.30
C VAL A 188 -13.30 7.41 -10.21
N LEU A 189 -13.54 6.36 -9.42
CA LEU A 189 -14.46 6.40 -8.29
C LEU A 189 -14.01 7.38 -7.20
N MET A 190 -12.69 7.47 -6.92
CA MET A 190 -12.16 8.46 -5.99
C MET A 190 -12.35 9.90 -6.48
N ILE A 191 -12.19 10.16 -7.78
CA ILE A 191 -12.48 11.48 -8.38
C ILE A 191 -13.98 11.80 -8.24
N ALA A 192 -14.86 10.84 -8.51
CA ALA A 192 -16.30 11.00 -8.34
C ALA A 192 -16.68 11.26 -6.87
N LEU A 193 -16.09 10.50 -5.94
CA LEU A 193 -16.27 10.70 -4.50
C LEU A 193 -15.76 12.08 -4.04
N ALA A 194 -14.59 12.51 -4.53
CA ALA A 194 -14.03 13.83 -4.24
C ALA A 194 -14.93 14.96 -4.75
N ALA A 195 -15.48 14.82 -5.96
CA ALA A 195 -16.45 15.78 -6.50
C ALA A 195 -17.71 15.83 -5.64
N PHE A 196 -18.28 14.68 -5.30
CA PHE A 196 -19.47 14.57 -4.46
C PHE A 196 -19.26 15.19 -3.07
N LEU A 197 -18.19 14.78 -2.37
CA LEU A 197 -17.85 15.32 -1.06
C LEU A 197 -17.46 16.82 -1.13
N GLY A 198 -16.82 17.25 -2.23
CA GLY A 198 -16.53 18.64 -2.49
C GLY A 198 -17.80 19.50 -2.65
N VAL A 199 -18.85 18.97 -3.29
CA VAL A 199 -20.16 19.64 -3.35
C VAL A 199 -20.82 19.73 -1.98
N MET A 200 -20.79 18.65 -1.21
CA MET A 200 -21.30 18.64 0.18
C MET A 200 -20.56 19.65 1.04
N GLU A 201 -19.25 19.70 0.94
CA GLU A 201 -18.38 20.60 1.69
C GLU A 201 -18.61 22.07 1.30
N LYS A 202 -18.77 22.35 0.00
CA LYS A 202 -19.13 23.69 -0.50
C LYS A 202 -20.47 24.15 0.09
N ARG A 203 -21.48 23.26 0.13
CA ARG A 203 -22.79 23.57 0.75
C ARG A 203 -22.66 23.82 2.25
N ARG A 204 -21.84 23.02 2.97
CA ARG A 204 -21.55 23.21 4.39
C ARG A 204 -20.92 24.59 4.66
N ILE A 205 -19.90 24.96 3.88
CA ILE A 205 -19.19 26.23 4.01
C ILE A 205 -20.15 27.40 3.73
N SER A 206 -20.89 27.34 2.63
CA SER A 206 -21.86 28.38 2.26
C SER A 206 -22.90 28.63 3.36
N LYS A 207 -23.38 27.55 4.00
CA LYS A 207 -24.38 27.64 5.08
C LYS A 207 -23.84 28.23 6.37
N HIS A 208 -22.55 28.01 6.72
CA HIS A 208 -21.99 28.38 8.02
C HIS A 208 -21.11 29.65 7.98
N TYR A 209 -20.50 29.93 6.83
CA TYR A 209 -19.50 31.03 6.70
C TYR A 209 -19.81 32.03 5.60
N GLY A 210 -20.89 31.84 4.80
CA GLY A 210 -21.18 32.66 3.63
C GLY A 210 -20.33 32.29 2.40
N LEU A 211 -20.50 33.01 1.29
CA LEU A 211 -19.73 32.76 0.07
C LEU A 211 -18.30 33.31 0.23
N VAL A 212 -17.31 32.42 0.23
CA VAL A 212 -15.89 32.83 0.14
C VAL A 212 -15.60 33.34 -1.28
N SER A 213 -15.05 34.56 -1.40
CA SER A 213 -14.76 35.16 -2.69
C SER A 213 -13.64 34.37 -3.42
N ALA A 214 -13.85 34.07 -4.70
CA ALA A 214 -12.83 33.44 -5.55
C ALA A 214 -11.52 34.23 -5.63
N LYS A 215 -11.60 35.58 -5.40
CA LYS A 215 -10.45 36.47 -5.41
C LYS A 215 -9.56 36.32 -4.18
N GLU A 216 -10.16 36.05 -3.01
CA GLU A 216 -9.41 35.76 -1.77
C GLU A 216 -8.74 34.41 -1.82
N SER A 217 -9.37 33.43 -2.47
CA SER A 217 -8.83 32.09 -2.68
C SER A 217 -7.61 32.06 -3.62
N ALA A 218 -7.62 32.90 -4.68
CA ALA A 218 -6.49 33.04 -5.61
C ALA A 218 -5.28 33.72 -4.92
N ALA A 219 -5.51 34.74 -4.08
CA ALA A 219 -4.46 35.38 -3.31
C ALA A 219 -3.80 34.48 -2.27
N ALA A 220 -4.54 33.48 -1.73
CA ALA A 220 -3.99 32.50 -0.81
C ALA A 220 -3.07 31.51 -1.51
N ILE A 221 -3.41 31.08 -2.73
CA ILE A 221 -2.56 30.21 -3.55
C ILE A 221 -1.25 30.89 -3.90
N GLU A 222 -1.27 32.19 -4.23
CA GLU A 222 -0.06 32.97 -4.48
C GLU A 222 0.85 33.08 -3.25
N ARG A 223 0.28 33.25 -2.05
CA ARG A 223 1.05 33.31 -0.79
C ARG A 223 1.67 31.96 -0.43
N ILE A 224 0.94 30.85 -0.60
CA ILE A 224 1.45 29.49 -0.36
C ILE A 224 2.62 29.17 -1.30
N ASN A 225 2.56 29.64 -2.56
CA ASN A 225 3.65 29.46 -3.53
C ASN A 225 4.86 30.39 -3.24
N GLY A 226 4.66 31.51 -2.52
CA GLY A 226 5.73 32.45 -2.13
C GLY A 226 6.48 32.06 -0.85
N ASP A 227 5.84 31.34 0.07
CA ASP A 227 6.41 30.93 1.36
C ASP A 227 7.16 29.61 1.34
N SER A 228 7.28 28.96 0.18
CA SER A 228 8.05 27.70 -0.01
C SER A 228 9.58 27.91 0.16
N SER A 229 10.02 28.95 0.87
CA SER A 229 11.43 29.32 1.03
C SER A 229 12.18 28.58 2.15
N SER A 230 11.57 27.59 2.79
CA SER A 230 12.25 26.74 3.80
C SER A 230 12.98 25.51 3.22
N ALA A 231 13.06 25.38 1.89
CA ALA A 231 13.63 24.21 1.18
C ALA A 231 15.07 24.47 0.64
N LYS A 232 15.94 25.16 1.37
CA LYS A 232 17.31 25.41 0.86
C LYS A 232 18.15 24.14 0.70
N ASP A 233 17.90 23.09 1.49
CA ASP A 233 18.62 21.84 1.40
C ASP A 233 18.04 20.89 0.33
N GLU A 234 16.73 20.94 0.09
CA GLU A 234 16.08 20.16 -0.97
C GLU A 234 16.37 20.72 -2.36
N GLU A 235 16.51 22.03 -2.52
CA GLU A 235 16.80 22.69 -3.80
C GLU A 235 18.19 22.26 -4.38
N SER A 236 19.11 21.84 -3.53
CA SER A 236 20.42 21.32 -3.95
C SER A 236 20.36 19.93 -4.60
N LEU A 237 19.31 19.15 -4.33
CA LEU A 237 19.12 17.78 -4.82
C LEU A 237 18.32 17.72 -6.10
N THR A 238 17.41 18.65 -6.34
CA THR A 238 16.54 18.67 -7.51
C THR A 238 17.31 18.89 -8.81
N ARG A 239 16.83 18.30 -9.90
CA ARG A 239 17.45 18.35 -11.24
C ARG A 239 16.45 18.82 -12.31
N PRO A 240 15.98 20.09 -12.24
CA PRO A 240 14.93 20.59 -13.14
C PRO A 240 15.30 20.50 -14.62
N LYS A 241 16.61 20.61 -14.97
CA LYS A 241 17.08 20.46 -16.34
C LYS A 241 16.98 19.04 -16.88
N LEU A 242 16.96 18.03 -16.00
CA LEU A 242 16.86 16.60 -16.35
C LEU A 242 15.44 16.07 -16.21
N LEU A 243 14.46 16.92 -15.92
CA LEU A 243 13.07 16.51 -15.68
C LEU A 243 12.53 15.58 -16.78
N TRP A 244 12.67 15.97 -18.04
CA TRP A 244 12.18 15.18 -19.17
C TRP A 244 12.94 13.87 -19.36
N VAL A 245 14.23 13.86 -19.10
CA VAL A 245 15.07 12.65 -19.17
C VAL A 245 14.66 11.68 -18.06
N ASN A 246 14.48 12.18 -16.85
CA ASN A 246 13.97 11.39 -15.71
C ASN A 246 12.55 10.87 -15.97
N ALA A 247 11.67 11.67 -16.57
CA ALA A 247 10.32 11.26 -16.94
C ALA A 247 10.33 10.12 -17.98
N ILE A 248 11.19 10.22 -19.01
CA ILE A 248 11.34 9.17 -20.01
C ILE A 248 11.88 7.89 -19.38
N LEU A 249 12.92 7.99 -18.55
CA LEU A 249 13.50 6.85 -17.83
C LEU A 249 12.45 6.19 -16.92
N PHE A 250 11.70 6.98 -16.18
CA PHE A 250 10.60 6.51 -15.32
C PHE A 250 9.55 5.76 -16.13
N LEU A 251 9.04 6.36 -17.21
CA LEU A 251 8.04 5.73 -18.07
C LEU A 251 8.58 4.48 -18.78
N ALA A 252 9.86 4.45 -19.14
CA ALA A 252 10.49 3.27 -19.73
C ALA A 252 10.53 2.11 -18.71
N VAL A 253 10.93 2.36 -17.46
CA VAL A 253 10.91 1.34 -16.40
C VAL A 253 9.50 0.82 -16.17
N ILE A 254 8.51 1.72 -16.01
CA ILE A 254 7.10 1.31 -15.85
C ILE A 254 6.59 0.54 -17.07
N GLY A 255 6.93 0.96 -18.28
CA GLY A 255 6.56 0.27 -19.51
C GLY A 255 7.11 -1.16 -19.56
N VAL A 256 8.37 -1.36 -19.20
CA VAL A 256 8.99 -2.69 -19.11
C VAL A 256 8.27 -3.58 -18.09
N LEU A 257 7.86 -3.01 -16.95
CA LEU A 257 7.09 -3.74 -15.93
C LEU A 257 5.70 -4.16 -16.44
N VAL A 258 4.96 -3.22 -17.09
CA VAL A 258 3.63 -3.52 -17.64
C VAL A 258 3.70 -4.62 -18.70
N TRP A 259 4.69 -4.58 -19.59
CA TRP A 259 4.88 -5.62 -20.59
C TRP A 259 5.47 -6.92 -20.04
N GLY A 260 6.11 -6.90 -18.86
CA GLY A 260 6.72 -8.08 -18.22
C GLY A 260 7.85 -8.68 -19.05
N ILE A 261 8.68 -7.84 -19.64
CA ILE A 261 9.81 -8.26 -20.49
C ILE A 261 10.90 -8.91 -19.64
N ILE A 262 11.11 -8.40 -18.42
CA ILE A 262 12.11 -8.88 -17.45
C ILE A 262 11.52 -8.83 -16.04
N PRO A 263 12.08 -9.58 -15.08
CA PRO A 263 11.66 -9.52 -13.68
C PRO A 263 11.68 -8.10 -13.12
N ALA A 264 10.68 -7.77 -12.29
CA ALA A 264 10.49 -6.41 -11.78
C ALA A 264 11.72 -5.89 -11.02
N GLY A 265 12.34 -6.73 -10.19
CA GLY A 265 13.57 -6.37 -9.45
C GLY A 265 14.71 -5.97 -10.37
N PHE A 266 14.87 -6.67 -11.50
CA PHE A 266 15.93 -6.36 -12.48
C PHE A 266 15.62 -5.07 -13.26
N ALA A 267 14.35 -4.81 -13.60
CA ALA A 267 13.93 -3.56 -14.24
C ALA A 267 14.28 -2.34 -13.36
N PHE A 268 13.93 -2.40 -12.06
CA PHE A 268 14.29 -1.33 -11.11
C PHE A 268 15.80 -1.21 -10.87
N MET A 269 16.52 -2.32 -10.86
CA MET A 269 17.99 -2.33 -10.74
C MET A 269 18.64 -1.58 -11.91
N ILE A 270 18.21 -1.85 -13.14
CA ILE A 270 18.67 -1.12 -14.35
C ILE A 270 18.29 0.34 -14.24
N GLY A 271 17.01 0.64 -13.92
CA GLY A 271 16.51 2.01 -13.76
C GLY A 271 17.34 2.81 -12.74
N LEU A 272 17.61 2.24 -11.57
CA LEU A 272 18.44 2.87 -10.54
C LEU A 272 19.89 3.09 -11.02
N SER A 273 20.48 2.10 -11.70
CA SER A 273 21.84 2.16 -12.21
C SER A 273 22.04 3.26 -13.26
N ILE A 274 20.97 3.62 -13.98
CA ILE A 274 20.97 4.75 -14.91
C ILE A 274 20.64 6.06 -14.17
N ALA A 275 19.65 6.06 -13.27
CA ALA A 275 19.19 7.25 -12.56
C ALA A 275 20.27 7.90 -11.68
N LEU A 276 21.07 7.08 -10.98
CA LEU A 276 22.11 7.56 -10.06
C LEU A 276 23.18 8.42 -10.78
N PRO A 277 23.93 7.93 -11.77
CA PRO A 277 24.95 8.74 -12.43
C PRO A 277 24.33 9.87 -13.26
N LEU A 278 23.14 9.71 -13.79
CA LEU A 278 22.42 10.74 -14.54
C LEU A 278 22.16 11.98 -13.68
N ASN A 279 21.63 11.77 -12.48
CA ASN A 279 21.23 12.86 -11.58
C ASN A 279 22.35 13.30 -10.62
N TYR A 280 23.22 12.37 -10.24
CA TYR A 280 24.26 12.55 -9.25
C TYR A 280 25.60 12.02 -9.78
N PRO A 281 26.35 12.81 -10.59
CA PRO A 281 27.59 12.34 -11.23
C PRO A 281 28.69 11.96 -10.24
N ASN A 282 28.65 12.50 -9.01
CA ASN A 282 29.67 12.25 -7.99
C ASN A 282 29.34 10.99 -7.19
N MET A 283 30.28 10.05 -7.08
CA MET A 283 30.13 8.80 -6.34
C MET A 283 29.68 9.03 -4.87
N LYS A 284 30.15 10.10 -4.23
CA LYS A 284 29.75 10.44 -2.86
C LYS A 284 28.26 10.78 -2.79
N GLN A 285 27.76 11.57 -3.74
CA GLN A 285 26.34 11.90 -3.83
C GLN A 285 25.48 10.66 -4.11
N GLN A 286 25.89 9.78 -5.02
CA GLN A 286 25.21 8.50 -5.29
C GLN A 286 25.09 7.65 -4.03
N SER A 287 26.20 7.48 -3.31
CA SER A 287 26.21 6.71 -2.05
C SER A 287 25.33 7.34 -0.98
N GLU A 288 25.25 8.67 -0.92
CA GLU A 288 24.39 9.40 0.01
C GLU A 288 22.90 9.20 -0.30
N ARG A 289 22.52 9.22 -1.58
CA ARG A 289 21.11 8.92 -1.99
C ARG A 289 20.74 7.48 -1.66
N ILE A 290 21.62 6.52 -1.94
CA ILE A 290 21.39 5.12 -1.53
C ILE A 290 21.20 5.03 -0.01
N ARG A 291 22.07 5.65 0.78
CA ARG A 291 21.99 5.63 2.24
C ARG A 291 20.71 6.29 2.77
N SER A 292 20.24 7.34 2.12
CA SER A 292 19.01 8.05 2.51
C SER A 292 17.77 7.16 2.43
N HIS A 293 17.68 6.32 1.40
CA HIS A 293 16.52 5.46 1.15
C HIS A 293 16.71 4.01 1.62
N ALA A 294 17.95 3.61 1.97
CA ALA A 294 18.29 2.26 2.40
C ALA A 294 17.49 1.76 3.62
N PRO A 295 17.17 2.56 4.66
CA PRO A 295 16.39 2.08 5.79
C PRO A 295 15.00 1.56 5.39
N GLY A 296 14.31 2.25 4.50
CA GLY A 296 13.01 1.82 3.98
C GLY A 296 13.11 0.54 3.15
N ALA A 297 14.11 0.48 2.26
CA ALA A 297 14.37 -0.68 1.42
C ALA A 297 14.72 -1.93 2.26
N LEU A 298 15.61 -1.78 3.25
CA LEU A 298 16.00 -2.87 4.13
C LEU A 298 14.84 -3.36 4.99
N MET A 299 14.03 -2.45 5.52
CA MET A 299 12.85 -2.80 6.35
C MET A 299 11.88 -3.68 5.56
N MET A 300 11.53 -3.30 4.34
CA MET A 300 10.62 -4.09 3.49
C MET A 300 11.21 -5.44 3.13
N ALA A 301 12.47 -5.49 2.69
CA ALA A 301 13.14 -6.74 2.34
C ALA A 301 13.20 -7.71 3.53
N THR A 302 13.52 -7.24 4.72
CA THR A 302 13.59 -8.09 5.92
C THR A 302 12.22 -8.61 6.35
N ILE A 303 11.15 -7.84 6.21
CA ILE A 303 9.78 -8.30 6.47
C ILE A 303 9.39 -9.40 5.49
N ILE A 304 9.67 -9.23 4.20
CA ILE A 304 9.37 -10.22 3.15
C ILE A 304 10.15 -11.53 3.39
N LEU A 305 11.45 -11.44 3.72
CA LEU A 305 12.25 -12.63 4.02
C LEU A 305 11.79 -13.35 5.29
N ALA A 306 11.38 -12.61 6.33
CA ALA A 306 10.79 -13.20 7.54
C ALA A 306 9.46 -13.90 7.23
N ALA A 307 8.64 -13.33 6.34
CA ALA A 307 7.39 -13.94 5.88
C ALA A 307 7.65 -15.22 5.05
N GLY A 308 8.67 -15.22 4.20
CA GLY A 308 9.12 -16.43 3.51
C GLY A 308 9.52 -17.54 4.47
N SER A 309 10.28 -17.20 5.52
CA SER A 309 10.62 -18.13 6.61
C SER A 309 9.38 -18.72 7.30
N PHE A 310 8.43 -17.86 7.66
CA PHE A 310 7.16 -18.27 8.26
C PHE A 310 6.38 -19.25 7.37
N LEU A 311 6.17 -18.88 6.11
CA LEU A 311 5.43 -19.72 5.15
C LEU A 311 6.15 -21.03 4.88
N GLY A 312 7.47 -20.99 4.70
CA GLY A 312 8.27 -22.19 4.48
C GLY A 312 8.14 -23.18 5.62
N ILE A 313 8.20 -22.71 6.88
CA ILE A 313 8.02 -23.57 8.05
C ILE A 313 6.58 -24.11 8.13
N LEU A 314 5.54 -23.31 7.94
CA LEU A 314 4.16 -23.76 8.01
C LEU A 314 3.82 -24.79 6.91
N THR A 315 4.33 -24.55 5.70
CA THR A 315 4.12 -25.45 4.56
C THR A 315 4.93 -26.74 4.71
N GLY A 316 6.23 -26.61 5.01
CA GLY A 316 7.14 -27.74 5.13
C GLY A 316 6.76 -28.70 6.28
N THR A 317 6.25 -28.17 7.40
CA THR A 317 5.71 -28.97 8.50
C THR A 317 4.34 -29.60 8.19
N GLY A 318 3.64 -29.16 7.13
CA GLY A 318 2.27 -29.58 6.84
C GLY A 318 1.19 -28.95 7.74
N MET A 319 1.55 -28.01 8.61
CA MET A 319 0.60 -27.34 9.52
C MET A 319 -0.51 -26.65 8.75
N LEU A 320 -0.17 -25.94 7.64
CA LEU A 320 -1.14 -25.20 6.84
C LEU A 320 -2.17 -26.15 6.22
N ASN A 321 -1.74 -27.25 5.65
CA ASN A 321 -2.62 -28.28 5.06
C ASN A 321 -3.55 -28.89 6.12
N SER A 322 -3.00 -29.25 7.29
CA SER A 322 -3.79 -29.82 8.39
C SER A 322 -4.85 -28.86 8.92
N ILE A 323 -4.55 -27.55 9.00
CA ILE A 323 -5.53 -26.53 9.36
C ILE A 323 -6.65 -26.47 8.34
N ALA A 324 -6.32 -26.46 7.05
CA ALA A 324 -7.31 -26.38 5.98
C ALA A 324 -8.22 -27.61 5.96
N GLU A 325 -7.68 -28.81 6.11
CA GLU A 325 -8.46 -30.06 6.18
C GLU A 325 -9.48 -30.02 7.35
N ASP A 326 -9.06 -29.57 8.53
CA ASP A 326 -9.96 -29.47 9.68
C ASP A 326 -11.01 -28.37 9.46
N LEU A 327 -10.64 -27.20 8.90
CA LEU A 327 -11.58 -26.11 8.65
C LEU A 327 -12.61 -26.44 7.58
N VAL A 328 -12.25 -27.21 6.53
CA VAL A 328 -13.19 -27.70 5.51
C VAL A 328 -14.31 -28.54 6.15
N THR A 329 -14.02 -29.27 7.23
CA THR A 329 -15.06 -30.07 7.94
C THR A 329 -15.99 -29.21 8.80
N ILE A 330 -15.56 -28.04 9.24
CA ILE A 330 -16.31 -27.14 10.13
C ILE A 330 -17.10 -26.11 9.35
N ILE A 331 -16.54 -25.60 8.25
CA ILE A 331 -17.19 -24.56 7.42
C ILE A 331 -18.31 -25.19 6.62
N PRO A 332 -19.54 -24.67 6.69
CA PRO A 332 -20.64 -25.18 5.87
C PRO A 332 -20.32 -25.14 4.38
N ALA A 333 -20.55 -26.23 3.67
CA ALA A 333 -20.22 -26.39 2.25
C ALA A 333 -20.82 -25.31 1.33
N PHE A 334 -21.94 -24.69 1.75
CA PHE A 334 -22.55 -23.60 1.00
C PHE A 334 -21.87 -22.22 1.19
N ILE A 335 -21.05 -22.06 2.23
CA ILE A 335 -20.28 -20.82 2.52
C ILE A 335 -18.87 -20.92 1.97
N ALA A 336 -18.25 -22.07 2.05
CA ALA A 336 -16.84 -22.28 1.77
C ALA A 336 -16.40 -21.81 0.37
N PRO A 337 -17.15 -22.01 -0.72
CA PRO A 337 -16.77 -21.47 -2.04
C PRO A 337 -16.74 -19.94 -2.09
N TYR A 338 -17.52 -19.27 -1.24
CA TYR A 338 -17.61 -17.81 -1.19
C TYR A 338 -16.75 -17.18 -0.09
N LEU A 339 -15.93 -17.97 0.61
CA LEU A 339 -15.15 -17.49 1.75
C LEU A 339 -14.24 -16.32 1.36
N HIS A 340 -13.58 -16.41 0.21
CA HIS A 340 -12.72 -15.37 -0.33
C HIS A 340 -13.48 -14.05 -0.56
N LEU A 341 -14.71 -14.10 -1.05
CA LEU A 341 -15.56 -12.91 -1.23
C LEU A 341 -16.04 -12.34 0.11
N ILE A 342 -16.38 -13.19 1.06
CA ILE A 342 -16.78 -12.77 2.41
C ILE A 342 -15.62 -12.04 3.10
N ILE A 343 -14.42 -12.62 3.06
CA ILE A 343 -13.23 -11.99 3.64
C ILE A 343 -12.89 -10.69 2.90
N GLY A 344 -12.97 -10.68 1.58
CA GLY A 344 -12.79 -9.47 0.77
C GLY A 344 -13.82 -8.38 1.12
N PHE A 345 -15.10 -8.73 1.27
CA PHE A 345 -16.15 -7.79 1.67
C PHE A 345 -15.85 -7.11 3.02
N PHE A 346 -15.35 -7.86 3.99
CA PHE A 346 -14.96 -7.33 5.29
C PHE A 346 -13.50 -6.85 5.35
N GLY A 347 -12.80 -6.78 4.23
CA GLY A 347 -11.39 -6.42 4.17
C GLY A 347 -11.06 -5.09 4.86
N VAL A 348 -11.81 -4.01 4.56
CA VAL A 348 -11.62 -2.71 5.24
C VAL A 348 -11.94 -2.76 6.74
N PRO A 349 -13.05 -3.35 7.23
CA PRO A 349 -13.24 -3.62 8.65
C PRO A 349 -12.11 -4.42 9.30
N PHE A 350 -11.52 -5.40 8.62
CA PHE A 350 -10.38 -6.15 9.14
C PHE A 350 -9.13 -5.29 9.36
N ASP A 351 -8.93 -4.21 8.61
CA ASP A 351 -7.85 -3.25 8.85
C ASP A 351 -7.95 -2.52 10.21
N LEU A 352 -9.11 -2.54 10.84
CA LEU A 352 -9.27 -2.05 12.22
C LEU A 352 -8.87 -3.08 13.28
N LEU A 353 -8.77 -4.34 12.90
CA LEU A 353 -8.53 -5.48 13.79
C LEU A 353 -7.15 -6.12 13.55
N LEU A 354 -6.68 -6.10 12.31
CA LEU A 354 -5.46 -6.76 11.87
C LEU A 354 -4.49 -5.74 11.28
N SER A 355 -3.20 -5.96 11.49
CA SER A 355 -2.18 -5.28 10.70
C SER A 355 -2.15 -5.82 9.27
N THR A 356 -1.60 -5.04 8.35
CA THR A 356 -1.38 -5.49 6.96
C THR A 356 -0.59 -6.80 6.91
N ASP A 357 0.42 -6.96 7.76
CA ASP A 357 1.22 -8.19 7.83
C ASP A 357 0.38 -9.39 8.30
N ALA A 358 -0.46 -9.22 9.33
CA ALA A 358 -1.34 -10.27 9.80
C ALA A 358 -2.38 -10.67 8.74
N TYR A 359 -2.93 -9.70 8.02
CA TYR A 359 -3.92 -9.97 6.97
C TYR A 359 -3.34 -10.76 5.80
N TYR A 360 -2.19 -10.34 5.27
CA TYR A 360 -1.61 -11.00 4.10
C TYR A 360 -0.76 -12.23 4.44
N PHE A 361 -0.01 -12.25 5.53
CA PHE A 361 0.87 -13.38 5.85
C PHE A 361 0.19 -14.47 6.69
N ALA A 362 -0.76 -14.11 7.55
CA ALA A 362 -1.42 -15.11 8.38
C ALA A 362 -2.81 -15.52 7.87
N LEU A 363 -3.65 -14.57 7.44
CA LEU A 363 -5.02 -14.88 7.02
C LEU A 363 -5.10 -15.37 5.57
N LEU A 364 -4.42 -14.73 4.62
CA LEU A 364 -4.50 -15.08 3.20
C LEU A 364 -4.14 -16.54 2.92
N PRO A 365 -3.02 -17.13 3.42
CA PRO A 365 -2.69 -18.52 3.10
C PRO A 365 -3.75 -19.51 3.61
N VAL A 366 -4.39 -19.23 4.75
CA VAL A 366 -5.47 -20.07 5.28
C VAL A 366 -6.72 -19.98 4.40
N VAL A 367 -7.12 -18.77 4.02
CA VAL A 367 -8.29 -18.56 3.15
C VAL A 367 -8.05 -19.20 1.78
N ASP A 368 -6.84 -19.03 1.22
CA ASP A 368 -6.46 -19.62 -0.07
C ASP A 368 -6.50 -21.14 -0.05
N GLN A 369 -5.91 -21.75 0.97
CA GLN A 369 -5.91 -23.22 1.13
C GLN A 369 -7.34 -23.80 1.24
N ILE A 370 -8.25 -23.09 1.94
CA ILE A 370 -9.65 -23.50 2.04
C ILE A 370 -10.35 -23.33 0.69
N ALA A 371 -10.21 -22.15 0.07
CA ALA A 371 -10.88 -21.83 -1.19
C ALA A 371 -10.47 -22.77 -2.32
N THR A 372 -9.19 -23.09 -2.43
CA THR A 372 -8.66 -24.05 -3.41
C THR A 372 -9.17 -25.47 -3.19
N GLY A 373 -9.39 -25.88 -1.93
CA GLY A 373 -10.04 -27.15 -1.58
C GLY A 373 -11.49 -27.26 -2.12
N PHE A 374 -12.14 -26.12 -2.40
CA PHE A 374 -13.48 -26.06 -3.03
C PHE A 374 -13.43 -25.67 -4.52
N GLY A 375 -12.26 -25.67 -5.15
CA GLY A 375 -12.08 -25.44 -6.59
C GLY A 375 -11.98 -23.97 -7.00
N ILE A 376 -11.80 -23.06 -6.05
CA ILE A 376 -11.56 -21.63 -6.33
C ILE A 376 -10.07 -21.44 -6.60
N GLU A 377 -9.73 -20.76 -7.69
CA GLU A 377 -8.34 -20.44 -8.02
C GLU A 377 -7.72 -19.46 -7.01
N SER A 378 -6.46 -19.68 -6.63
CA SER A 378 -5.70 -18.80 -5.72
C SER A 378 -5.67 -17.33 -6.16
N LEU A 379 -5.70 -17.09 -7.48
CA LEU A 379 -5.80 -15.72 -8.03
C LEU A 379 -7.10 -15.03 -7.63
N SER A 380 -8.24 -15.72 -7.65
CA SER A 380 -9.53 -15.15 -7.23
C SER A 380 -9.54 -14.82 -5.74
N THR A 381 -8.94 -15.70 -4.91
CA THR A 381 -8.75 -15.43 -3.47
C THR A 381 -7.86 -14.21 -3.27
N ALA A 382 -6.72 -14.15 -3.94
CA ALA A 382 -5.80 -13.04 -3.88
C ALA A 382 -6.46 -11.71 -4.24
N TYR A 383 -7.13 -11.65 -5.40
CA TYR A 383 -7.78 -10.43 -5.87
C TYR A 383 -8.92 -9.98 -4.95
N SER A 384 -9.74 -10.91 -4.47
CA SER A 384 -10.80 -10.59 -3.54
C SER A 384 -10.26 -9.98 -2.25
N MET A 385 -9.24 -10.60 -1.67
CA MET A 385 -8.63 -10.14 -0.43
C MET A 385 -7.85 -8.82 -0.62
N VAL A 386 -7.09 -8.69 -1.71
CA VAL A 386 -6.35 -7.44 -2.01
C VAL A 386 -7.30 -6.28 -2.24
N ILE A 387 -8.28 -6.40 -3.15
CA ILE A 387 -9.21 -5.33 -3.48
C ILE A 387 -10.05 -4.94 -2.27
N GLY A 388 -10.48 -5.93 -1.49
CA GLY A 388 -11.29 -5.72 -0.30
C GLY A 388 -10.57 -4.98 0.82
N ASN A 389 -9.30 -5.29 1.05
CA ASN A 389 -8.52 -4.75 2.16
C ASN A 389 -7.75 -3.47 1.82
N ILE A 390 -7.12 -3.40 0.65
CA ILE A 390 -6.13 -2.37 0.32
C ILE A 390 -6.66 -0.94 0.49
N VAL A 391 -7.96 -0.75 0.22
CA VAL A 391 -8.64 0.56 0.34
C VAL A 391 -8.67 1.06 1.80
N GLY A 392 -8.63 0.15 2.77
CA GLY A 392 -8.61 0.44 4.20
C GLY A 392 -7.24 0.82 4.78
N THR A 393 -6.15 0.67 4.03
CA THR A 393 -4.77 0.84 4.52
C THR A 393 -4.56 2.12 5.33
N PHE A 394 -5.14 3.25 4.90
CA PHE A 394 -5.01 4.54 5.57
C PHE A 394 -6.26 4.96 6.37
N VAL A 395 -7.06 3.98 6.78
CA VAL A 395 -8.05 4.09 7.86
C VAL A 395 -7.62 3.25 9.06
N SER A 396 -6.67 2.33 8.85
CA SER A 396 -6.16 1.39 9.83
C SER A 396 -5.32 2.06 10.92
N PRO A 397 -5.61 1.83 12.22
CA PRO A 397 -4.76 2.30 13.31
C PRO A 397 -3.39 1.60 13.34
N PHE A 398 -3.21 0.52 12.60
CA PHE A 398 -1.95 -0.21 12.45
C PHE A 398 -1.04 0.36 11.35
N SER A 399 -1.48 1.40 10.62
CA SER A 399 -0.67 2.08 9.61
C SER A 399 0.20 3.18 10.24
N PRO A 400 1.54 3.02 10.33
CA PRO A 400 2.41 4.06 10.87
C PRO A 400 2.35 5.36 10.06
N ALA A 401 2.16 5.25 8.73
CA ALA A 401 2.02 6.42 7.87
C ALA A 401 0.76 7.24 8.17
N LEU A 402 -0.34 6.60 8.62
CA LEU A 402 -1.53 7.32 9.05
C LEU A 402 -1.29 8.10 10.34
N TRP A 403 -0.54 7.56 11.29
CA TRP A 403 -0.18 8.30 12.50
C TRP A 403 0.67 9.54 12.18
N LEU A 404 1.61 9.41 11.25
CA LEU A 404 2.38 10.55 10.73
C LEU A 404 1.45 11.59 10.09
N ALA A 405 0.50 11.16 9.26
CA ALA A 405 -0.47 12.04 8.62
C ALA A 405 -1.34 12.81 9.63
N LEU A 406 -1.83 12.12 10.65
CA LEU A 406 -2.61 12.71 11.73
C LEU A 406 -1.78 13.73 12.53
N GLY A 407 -0.52 13.41 12.83
CA GLY A 407 0.41 14.31 13.49
C GLY A 407 0.66 15.59 12.68
N LEU A 408 0.94 15.47 11.38
CA LEU A 408 1.14 16.59 10.46
C LEU A 408 -0.11 17.50 10.32
N ALA A 409 -1.29 16.88 10.31
CA ALA A 409 -2.54 17.59 10.17
C ALA A 409 -3.11 18.15 11.51
N GLY A 410 -2.59 17.68 12.64
CA GLY A 410 -3.10 17.97 13.98
C GLY A 410 -4.49 17.38 14.22
N LEU A 411 -4.70 16.12 13.79
CA LEU A 411 -5.99 15.43 13.81
C LEU A 411 -5.96 14.17 14.70
N GLU A 412 -7.16 13.71 15.08
CA GLU A 412 -7.34 12.57 15.97
C GLU A 412 -7.72 11.30 15.19
N MET A 413 -7.11 10.16 15.52
CA MET A 413 -7.35 8.86 14.89
C MET A 413 -8.83 8.45 14.93
N GLY A 414 -9.44 8.48 16.10
CA GLY A 414 -10.82 8.03 16.24
C GLY A 414 -11.84 8.85 15.43
N LYS A 415 -11.60 10.16 15.27
CA LYS A 415 -12.43 11.02 14.43
C LYS A 415 -12.18 10.73 12.94
N HIS A 416 -10.92 10.46 12.55
CA HIS A 416 -10.58 10.10 11.18
C HIS A 416 -11.25 8.78 10.79
N ILE A 417 -11.13 7.73 11.60
CA ILE A 417 -11.78 6.44 11.36
C ILE A 417 -13.30 6.64 11.19
N ARG A 418 -13.94 7.36 12.13
CA ARG A 418 -15.40 7.61 12.06
C ARG A 418 -15.81 8.36 10.80
N TYR A 419 -14.98 9.29 10.32
CA TYR A 419 -15.24 10.07 9.11
C TYR A 419 -15.04 9.24 7.83
N SER A 420 -13.98 8.41 7.79
CA SER A 420 -13.47 7.81 6.55
C SER A 420 -13.92 6.37 6.33
N LEU A 421 -14.16 5.60 7.39
CA LEU A 421 -14.39 4.15 7.32
C LEU A 421 -15.49 3.75 6.33
N LEU A 422 -16.66 4.36 6.44
CA LEU A 422 -17.81 3.97 5.61
C LEU A 422 -17.60 4.32 4.13
N TRP A 423 -16.90 5.41 3.84
CA TRP A 423 -16.56 5.80 2.47
C TRP A 423 -15.56 4.83 1.85
N MET A 424 -14.52 4.45 2.62
CA MET A 424 -13.49 3.51 2.15
C MET A 424 -14.07 2.10 2.01
N TRP A 425 -14.87 1.65 2.97
CA TRP A 425 -15.52 0.35 2.89
C TRP A 425 -16.51 0.28 1.73
N GLY A 426 -17.35 1.30 1.55
CA GLY A 426 -18.23 1.40 0.39
C GLY A 426 -17.49 1.37 -0.94
N LEU A 427 -16.34 2.08 -1.03
CA LEU A 427 -15.48 2.08 -2.21
C LEU A 427 -14.92 0.68 -2.48
N SER A 428 -14.42 -0.04 -1.46
CA SER A 428 -13.89 -1.39 -1.62
C SER A 428 -14.95 -2.36 -2.12
N ILE A 429 -16.19 -2.28 -1.58
CA ILE A 429 -17.31 -3.11 -2.04
C ILE A 429 -17.62 -2.85 -3.52
N VAL A 430 -17.68 -1.59 -3.93
CA VAL A 430 -17.92 -1.25 -5.35
C VAL A 430 -16.80 -1.81 -6.24
N LEU A 431 -15.55 -1.72 -5.80
CA LEU A 431 -14.41 -2.29 -6.55
C LEU A 431 -14.47 -3.81 -6.62
N LEU A 432 -14.87 -4.50 -5.55
CA LEU A 432 -15.10 -5.96 -5.56
C LEU A 432 -16.18 -6.34 -6.56
N ILE A 433 -17.30 -5.61 -6.58
CA ILE A 433 -18.37 -5.84 -7.54
C ILE A 433 -17.86 -5.64 -8.98
N ILE A 434 -17.10 -4.58 -9.24
CA ILE A 434 -16.49 -4.35 -10.56
C ILE A 434 -15.57 -5.51 -10.93
N ALA A 435 -14.72 -5.99 -9.98
CA ALA A 435 -13.77 -7.08 -10.23
C ALA A 435 -14.47 -8.40 -10.58
N VAL A 436 -15.60 -8.70 -9.94
CA VAL A 436 -16.45 -9.85 -10.31
C VAL A 436 -17.07 -9.64 -11.69
N LEU A 437 -17.64 -8.47 -11.98
CA LEU A 437 -18.31 -8.20 -13.25
C LEU A 437 -17.39 -8.26 -14.47
N ILE A 438 -16.12 -7.87 -14.32
CA ILE A 438 -15.13 -7.95 -15.41
C ILE A 438 -14.35 -9.27 -15.42
N GLY A 439 -14.69 -10.22 -14.53
CA GLY A 439 -14.11 -11.57 -14.50
C GLY A 439 -12.70 -11.66 -13.91
N VAL A 440 -12.27 -10.66 -13.13
CA VAL A 440 -10.99 -10.72 -12.38
C VAL A 440 -11.10 -11.62 -11.15
N ILE A 441 -12.29 -11.68 -10.56
CA ILE A 441 -12.62 -12.59 -9.45
C ILE A 441 -13.68 -13.56 -9.93
N ALA A 442 -13.40 -14.87 -9.84
CA ALA A 442 -14.36 -15.93 -10.07
C ALA A 442 -15.31 -16.08 -8.85
N VAL A 443 -16.56 -16.47 -9.10
CA VAL A 443 -17.61 -16.68 -8.08
C VAL A 443 -18.06 -18.14 -8.08
#